data_54a915f650127c7adf1da7f6655c4ab2
#
_entry.id   54a915f650127c7adf1da7f6655c4ab2
#
_cell.length_a   1.000
_cell.length_b   1.000
_cell.length_c   1.000
_cell.angle_alpha   90.00
_cell.angle_beta   90.00
_cell.angle_gamma   90.00
#
_symmetry.space_group_name_H-M   'P 1'
#
loop_
_entity.id
_entity.type
_entity.pdbx_description
1 polymer ?
#
loop_
_entity_poly.entity_id
_entity_poly.type
_entity_poly.pdbx_seq_one_letter_code
_entity_poly.pdbx_strand_id
1 'polypeptide(L)'
;AAQSLSNRQGRGSVLEGEQAKEVLELLKNDAERTYDNYETMLNERYAGSTLDEIIKGLAIELARMNLTLNTYTQWYWKTDLLNLMNFLRLRADHHAQYEIRVYADIMLDTLKRWVPITYDAFMDYRVGGTEVSAKGKVIIQKLLKGKEINLEKSGLSKREWNELMEAFEIKDRIV
;
A
#
# COMPACT_ATOMS: atom_id res chain seq x y z
N ALA A 1 -10.80 -11.69 -2.35
CA ALA A 1 -10.74 -11.49 -3.81
C ALA A 1 -9.76 -12.49 -4.43
N ALA A 2 -10.02 -12.88 -5.70
CA ALA A 2 -9.10 -13.70 -6.48
C ALA A 2 -7.79 -12.95 -6.77
N GLN A 3 -6.77 -13.66 -7.24
CA GLN A 3 -5.52 -13.08 -7.71
C GLN A 3 -5.75 -12.28 -8.99
N SER A 4 -5.20 -11.08 -9.09
CA SER A 4 -5.20 -10.33 -10.35
C SER A 4 -4.36 -11.01 -11.42
N LEU A 5 -4.85 -11.05 -12.66
CA LEU A 5 -4.13 -11.62 -13.80
C LEU A 5 -2.97 -10.72 -14.28
N SER A 6 -3.09 -9.41 -14.10
CA SER A 6 -2.11 -8.42 -14.58
C SER A 6 -1.11 -7.97 -13.52
N ASN A 7 -1.48 -8.03 -12.25
CA ASN A 7 -0.65 -7.62 -11.13
C ASN A 7 -0.65 -8.71 -10.05
N ARG A 8 0.48 -9.39 -9.85
CA ARG A 8 0.61 -10.48 -8.88
C ARG A 8 0.42 -10.04 -7.43
N GLN A 9 0.50 -8.77 -7.12
CA GLN A 9 0.20 -8.19 -5.80
C GLN A 9 -1.19 -7.55 -5.75
N GLY A 10 -1.87 -7.45 -6.88
CA GLY A 10 -3.20 -6.86 -7.00
C GLY A 10 -4.31 -7.86 -6.78
N ARG A 11 -5.48 -7.34 -6.46
CA ARG A 11 -6.72 -8.10 -6.33
C ARG A 11 -7.43 -8.18 -7.67
N GLY A 12 -7.98 -9.34 -7.98
CA GLY A 12 -8.91 -9.56 -9.08
C GLY A 12 -10.37 -9.41 -8.64
N SER A 13 -11.23 -10.22 -9.21
CA SER A 13 -12.66 -10.26 -8.87
C SER A 13 -12.89 -10.69 -7.42
N VAL A 14 -13.98 -10.23 -6.84
CA VAL A 14 -14.43 -10.67 -5.51
C VAL A 14 -14.85 -12.14 -5.59
N LEU A 15 -14.45 -12.95 -4.62
CA LEU A 15 -14.97 -14.31 -4.46
C LEU A 15 -16.40 -14.24 -3.92
N GLU A 16 -17.28 -15.06 -4.44
CA GLU A 16 -18.70 -15.10 -4.07
C GLU A 16 -19.15 -16.54 -3.76
N GLY A 17 -20.34 -16.66 -3.17
CA GLY A 17 -20.97 -17.94 -2.89
C GLY A 17 -20.25 -18.79 -1.85
N GLU A 18 -20.31 -20.12 -2.00
CA GLU A 18 -19.73 -21.06 -1.04
C GLU A 18 -18.21 -20.95 -0.92
N GLN A 19 -17.50 -20.71 -2.02
CA GLN A 19 -16.04 -20.53 -2.00
C GLN A 19 -15.63 -19.35 -1.10
N ALA A 20 -16.37 -18.24 -1.13
CA ALA A 20 -16.10 -17.10 -0.28
C ALA A 20 -16.31 -17.42 1.20
N LYS A 21 -17.38 -18.15 1.52
CA LYS A 21 -17.68 -18.60 2.89
C LYS A 21 -16.59 -19.52 3.42
N GLU A 22 -16.22 -20.53 2.66
CA GLU A 22 -15.17 -21.49 3.03
C GLU A 22 -13.84 -20.78 3.33
N VAL A 23 -13.42 -19.85 2.47
CA VAL A 23 -12.19 -19.08 2.68
C VAL A 23 -12.28 -18.20 3.93
N LEU A 24 -13.43 -17.56 4.18
CA LEU A 24 -13.63 -16.75 5.39
C LEU A 24 -13.61 -17.59 6.65
N GLU A 25 -14.22 -18.77 6.64
CA GLU A 25 -14.20 -19.71 7.76
C GLU A 25 -12.78 -20.21 8.05
N LEU A 26 -12.01 -20.57 7.04
CA LEU A 26 -10.60 -20.96 7.18
C LEU A 26 -9.78 -19.84 7.83
N LEU A 27 -9.91 -18.62 7.32
CA LEU A 27 -9.18 -17.47 7.86
C LEU A 27 -9.57 -17.17 9.32
N LYS A 28 -10.86 -17.28 9.65
CA LYS A 28 -11.36 -17.07 11.00
C LYS A 28 -10.83 -18.14 11.96
N ASN A 29 -11.02 -19.42 11.60
CA ASN A 29 -10.61 -20.54 12.44
C ASN A 29 -9.10 -20.54 12.70
N ASP A 30 -8.29 -20.23 11.68
CA ASP A 30 -6.84 -20.12 11.85
C ASP A 30 -6.44 -18.93 12.72
N ALA A 31 -7.10 -17.79 12.59
CA ALA A 31 -6.84 -16.64 13.45
C ALA A 31 -7.18 -16.93 14.92
N GLU A 32 -8.34 -17.52 15.19
CA GLU A 32 -8.78 -17.90 16.55
C GLU A 32 -7.83 -18.94 17.14
N ARG A 33 -7.55 -20.02 16.42
CA ARG A 33 -6.64 -21.08 16.88
C ARG A 33 -5.24 -20.57 17.17
N THR A 34 -4.68 -19.72 16.33
CA THR A 34 -3.33 -19.19 16.56
C THR A 34 -3.29 -18.20 17.71
N TYR A 35 -4.37 -17.48 17.95
CA TYR A 35 -4.48 -16.57 19.08
C TYR A 35 -4.61 -17.34 20.41
N ASP A 36 -5.43 -18.39 20.48
CA ASP A 36 -5.54 -19.30 21.63
C ASP A 36 -4.17 -19.94 21.97
N ASN A 37 -3.44 -20.38 20.94
CA ASN A 37 -2.10 -20.89 21.12
C ASN A 37 -1.13 -19.83 21.64
N TYR A 38 -1.25 -18.58 21.18
CA TYR A 38 -0.46 -17.46 21.67
C TYR A 38 -0.70 -17.19 23.16
N GLU A 39 -1.97 -17.13 23.61
CA GLU A 39 -2.32 -16.99 25.02
C GLU A 39 -1.79 -18.17 25.86
N THR A 40 -1.93 -19.38 25.34
CA THR A 40 -1.38 -20.59 25.99
C THR A 40 0.14 -20.51 26.15
N MET A 41 0.87 -20.09 25.11
CA MET A 41 2.33 -19.94 25.17
C MET A 41 2.78 -18.84 26.13
N LEU A 42 2.00 -17.78 26.28
CA LEU A 42 2.26 -16.75 27.27
C LEU A 42 1.90 -17.18 28.69
N ASN A 43 1.13 -18.25 28.84
CA ASN A 43 0.49 -18.64 30.09
C ASN A 43 -0.42 -17.53 30.65
N GLU A 44 -1.02 -16.74 29.78
CA GLU A 44 -1.90 -15.63 30.12
C GLU A 44 -3.20 -15.72 29.32
N ARG A 45 -4.31 -15.33 29.92
CA ARG A 45 -5.60 -15.15 29.28
C ARG A 45 -6.02 -13.69 29.41
N TYR A 46 -6.84 -13.23 28.53
CA TYR A 46 -7.45 -11.92 28.45
C TYR A 46 -7.20 -11.01 29.68
N ALA A 47 -6.57 -9.86 29.50
CA ALA A 47 -6.24 -8.89 30.57
C ALA A 47 -5.16 -9.33 31.58
N GLY A 48 -4.27 -10.25 31.21
CA GLY A 48 -3.12 -10.61 32.04
C GLY A 48 -3.40 -11.55 33.18
N SER A 49 -4.51 -12.31 33.14
CA SER A 49 -4.75 -13.37 34.12
C SER A 49 -3.93 -14.62 33.77
N THR A 50 -3.13 -15.10 34.73
CA THR A 50 -2.31 -16.31 34.58
C THR A 50 -3.21 -17.54 34.43
N LEU A 51 -2.87 -18.43 33.48
CA LEU A 51 -3.61 -19.70 33.27
C LEU A 51 -3.19 -20.76 34.26
N ASP A 52 -1.90 -20.88 34.53
CA ASP A 52 -1.32 -21.85 35.46
C ASP A 52 -0.18 -21.20 36.24
N GLU A 53 -0.24 -21.21 37.57
CA GLU A 53 0.75 -20.59 38.44
C GLU A 53 2.11 -21.35 38.49
N ILE A 54 2.14 -22.59 38.01
CA ILE A 54 3.31 -23.45 38.04
C ILE A 54 4.12 -23.29 36.74
N ILE A 55 3.45 -22.97 35.60
CA ILE A 55 4.06 -22.90 34.28
C ILE A 55 4.59 -21.49 34.04
N LYS A 56 5.83 -21.39 33.59
CA LYS A 56 6.39 -20.12 33.08
C LYS A 56 5.96 -19.89 31.63
N GLY A 57 5.38 -18.74 31.36
CA GLY A 57 5.05 -18.33 29.99
C GLY A 57 6.29 -18.10 29.13
N LEU A 58 6.12 -18.24 27.83
CA LEU A 58 7.12 -17.91 26.82
C LEU A 58 7.29 -16.39 26.72
N ALA A 59 8.45 -15.91 26.30
CA ALA A 59 8.65 -14.49 26.02
C ALA A 59 7.70 -14.02 24.89
N ILE A 60 7.12 -12.82 25.05
CA ILE A 60 6.11 -12.26 24.14
C ILE A 60 6.59 -12.27 22.67
N GLU A 61 7.87 -11.91 22.45
CA GLU A 61 8.45 -11.88 21.11
C GLU A 61 8.48 -13.25 20.43
N LEU A 62 8.67 -14.32 21.21
CA LEU A 62 8.68 -15.70 20.72
C LEU A 62 7.26 -16.22 20.49
N ALA A 63 6.36 -16.02 21.46
CA ALA A 63 4.97 -16.43 21.34
C ALA A 63 4.28 -15.78 20.14
N ARG A 64 4.57 -14.49 19.88
CA ARG A 64 4.00 -13.70 18.79
C ARG A 64 4.36 -14.22 17.39
N MET A 65 5.43 -14.97 17.21
CA MET A 65 5.80 -15.54 15.92
C MET A 65 4.72 -16.47 15.33
N ASN A 66 3.84 -17.00 16.16
CA ASN A 66 2.77 -17.92 15.74
C ASN A 66 1.48 -17.18 15.30
N LEU A 67 1.39 -15.87 15.49
CA LEU A 67 0.21 -15.11 15.11
C LEU A 67 0.15 -14.90 13.57
N THR A 68 -1.07 -14.90 13.05
CA THR A 68 -1.32 -14.60 11.64
C THR A 68 -1.09 -13.12 11.32
N LEU A 69 -0.77 -12.80 10.07
CA LEU A 69 -0.49 -11.42 9.61
C LEU A 69 -1.69 -10.47 9.75
N ASN A 70 -2.91 -11.00 9.86
CA ASN A 70 -4.14 -10.23 10.05
C ASN A 70 -4.46 -9.93 11.53
N THR A 71 -3.57 -10.28 12.45
CA THR A 71 -3.72 -9.93 13.88
C THR A 71 -3.48 -8.44 14.08
N TYR A 72 -4.44 -7.77 14.69
CA TYR A 72 -4.33 -6.35 15.03
C TYR A 72 -3.46 -6.14 16.27
N THR A 73 -2.69 -5.05 16.26
CA THR A 73 -1.92 -4.59 17.41
C THR A 73 -2.08 -3.09 17.60
N GLN A 74 -1.78 -2.59 18.78
CA GLN A 74 -1.78 -1.17 19.10
C GLN A 74 -0.34 -0.70 19.32
N TRP A 75 -0.01 0.46 18.77
CA TRP A 75 1.29 1.08 18.96
C TRP A 75 1.22 2.59 18.73
N TYR A 76 2.16 3.31 19.31
CA TYR A 76 2.31 4.74 19.09
C TYR A 76 3.26 4.97 17.93
N TRP A 77 2.79 5.73 16.94
CA TRP A 77 3.63 6.14 15.82
C TRP A 77 3.89 7.65 15.89
N LYS A 78 5.15 8.03 16.11
CA LYS A 78 5.62 9.41 16.07
C LYS A 78 6.42 9.62 14.79
N THR A 79 6.04 10.60 14.01
CA THR A 79 6.71 10.95 12.76
C THR A 79 6.64 12.47 12.56
N ASP A 80 7.51 13.03 11.73
CA ASP A 80 7.39 14.40 11.27
C ASP A 80 6.48 14.50 10.03
N LEU A 81 6.09 15.73 9.69
CA LEU A 81 5.15 16.00 8.62
C LEU A 81 5.68 15.55 7.24
N LEU A 82 6.97 15.75 6.98
CA LEU A 82 7.57 15.35 5.70
C LEU A 82 7.55 13.83 5.51
N ASN A 83 7.93 13.09 6.54
CA ASN A 83 7.90 11.63 6.50
C ASN A 83 6.46 11.09 6.42
N LEU A 84 5.50 11.73 7.09
CA LEU A 84 4.09 11.41 6.95
C LEU A 84 3.62 11.59 5.50
N MET A 85 3.92 12.73 4.88
CA MET A 85 3.56 12.99 3.48
C MET A 85 4.22 11.99 2.51
N ASN A 86 5.49 11.65 2.72
CA ASN A 86 6.16 10.62 1.91
C ASN A 86 5.50 9.24 2.06
N PHE A 87 5.11 8.86 3.28
CA PHE A 87 4.36 7.65 3.53
C PHE A 87 3.01 7.67 2.80
N LEU A 88 2.25 8.75 2.91
CA LEU A 88 0.93 8.88 2.30
C LEU A 88 0.99 8.87 0.77
N ARG A 89 2.01 9.50 0.16
CA ARG A 89 2.22 9.43 -1.29
C ARG A 89 2.31 7.99 -1.81
N LEU A 90 2.97 7.12 -1.04
CA LEU A 90 3.16 5.71 -1.41
C LEU A 90 1.96 4.82 -1.06
N ARG A 91 1.23 5.15 -0.01
CA ARG A 91 0.20 4.27 0.55
C ARG A 91 -1.23 4.64 0.13
N ALA A 92 -1.46 5.90 -0.27
CA ALA A 92 -2.72 6.32 -0.88
C ALA A 92 -2.72 6.14 -2.40
N ASP A 93 -1.60 5.73 -3.01
CA ASP A 93 -1.52 5.43 -4.43
C ASP A 93 -2.50 4.29 -4.81
N HIS A 94 -3.14 4.41 -5.98
CA HIS A 94 -4.12 3.43 -6.45
C HIS A 94 -3.55 2.02 -6.67
N HIS A 95 -2.24 1.88 -6.86
CA HIS A 95 -1.55 0.60 -6.93
C HIS A 95 -1.26 -0.01 -5.55
N ALA A 96 -1.40 0.76 -4.46
CA ALA A 96 -1.23 0.24 -3.11
C ALA A 96 -2.33 -0.76 -2.76
N GLN A 97 -2.01 -1.72 -1.89
CA GLN A 97 -2.99 -2.68 -1.39
C GLN A 97 -4.16 -1.98 -0.72
N TYR A 98 -5.36 -2.48 -0.94
CA TYR A 98 -6.60 -1.90 -0.43
C TYR A 98 -6.57 -1.68 1.09
N GLU A 99 -6.08 -2.66 1.84
CA GLU A 99 -6.00 -2.61 3.31
C GLU A 99 -5.15 -1.45 3.82
N ILE A 100 -4.07 -1.13 3.11
CA ILE A 100 -3.18 0.00 3.46
C ILE A 100 -3.80 1.31 2.99
N ARG A 101 -4.37 1.33 1.78
CA ARG A 101 -4.94 2.53 1.17
C ARG A 101 -6.09 3.11 1.97
N VAL A 102 -6.99 2.28 2.49
CA VAL A 102 -8.12 2.73 3.32
C VAL A 102 -7.64 3.54 4.52
N TYR A 103 -6.60 3.11 5.20
CA TYR A 103 -6.01 3.88 6.30
C TYR A 103 -5.32 5.15 5.82
N ALA A 104 -4.59 5.08 4.72
CA ALA A 104 -3.90 6.24 4.14
C ALA A 104 -4.89 7.33 3.71
N ASP A 105 -6.04 6.97 3.15
CA ASP A 105 -7.10 7.90 2.75
C ASP A 105 -7.68 8.65 3.97
N ILE A 106 -7.92 7.95 5.09
CA ILE A 106 -8.37 8.56 6.35
C ILE A 106 -7.30 9.51 6.91
N MET A 107 -6.03 9.12 6.81
CA MET A 107 -4.92 9.96 7.24
C MET A 107 -4.75 11.20 6.36
N LEU A 108 -4.97 11.10 5.05
CA LEU A 108 -4.99 12.23 4.12
C LEU A 108 -6.10 13.23 4.48
N ASP A 109 -7.30 12.76 4.80
CA ASP A 109 -8.39 13.63 5.26
C ASP A 109 -8.03 14.35 6.58
N THR A 110 -7.34 13.66 7.49
CA THR A 110 -6.84 14.26 8.72
C THR A 110 -5.76 15.31 8.44
N LEU A 111 -4.84 15.02 7.52
CA LEU A 111 -3.78 15.96 7.09
C LEU A 111 -4.39 17.23 6.48
N LYS A 112 -5.40 17.08 5.63
CA LYS A 112 -6.14 18.20 5.02
C LYS A 112 -6.75 19.13 6.07
N ARG A 113 -7.33 18.58 7.13
CA ARG A 113 -7.92 19.37 8.22
C ARG A 113 -6.87 20.01 9.13
N TRP A 114 -5.74 19.35 9.31
CA TRP A 114 -4.69 19.81 10.23
C TRP A 114 -3.81 20.87 9.61
N VAL A 115 -3.31 20.67 8.41
CA VAL A 115 -2.36 21.56 7.71
C VAL A 115 -2.80 21.82 6.25
N PRO A 116 -3.93 22.52 6.03
CA PRO A 116 -4.58 22.60 4.70
C PRO A 116 -3.66 23.19 3.63
N ILE A 117 -2.91 24.25 3.92
CA ILE A 117 -1.99 24.88 2.93
C ILE A 117 -0.89 23.90 2.50
N THR A 118 -0.33 23.16 3.45
CA THR A 118 0.71 22.16 3.16
C THR A 118 0.10 20.97 2.42
N TYR A 119 -1.13 20.58 2.77
CA TYR A 119 -1.88 19.54 2.08
C TYR A 119 -2.10 19.90 0.61
N ASP A 120 -2.55 21.12 0.31
CA ASP A 120 -2.80 21.56 -1.06
C ASP A 120 -1.50 21.55 -1.89
N ALA A 121 -0.40 22.05 -1.32
CA ALA A 121 0.91 21.97 -1.97
C ALA A 121 1.37 20.51 -2.16
N PHE A 122 1.13 19.64 -1.18
CA PHE A 122 1.46 18.22 -1.28
C PHE A 122 0.67 17.53 -2.40
N MET A 123 -0.64 17.81 -2.49
CA MET A 123 -1.48 17.25 -3.55
C MET A 123 -1.06 17.73 -4.93
N ASP A 124 -0.73 19.02 -5.08
CA ASP A 124 -0.32 19.62 -6.36
C ASP A 124 1.07 19.13 -6.80
N TYR A 125 2.07 19.25 -5.94
CA TYR A 125 3.48 19.02 -6.32
C TYR A 125 3.96 17.57 -6.16
N ARG A 126 3.31 16.76 -5.34
CA ARG A 126 3.81 15.41 -5.00
C ARG A 126 2.87 14.29 -5.42
N VAL A 127 1.56 14.46 -5.30
CA VAL A 127 0.57 13.44 -5.66
C VAL A 127 0.15 13.61 -7.12
N GLY A 128 -0.25 14.82 -7.52
CA GLY A 128 -0.64 15.13 -8.90
C GLY A 128 0.53 15.47 -9.82
N GLY A 129 1.73 15.66 -9.27
CA GLY A 129 2.92 15.95 -10.07
C GLY A 129 3.49 14.71 -10.75
N THR A 130 4.12 14.91 -11.90
CA THR A 130 4.80 13.86 -12.65
C THR A 130 6.32 14.03 -12.60
N GLU A 131 7.04 12.99 -12.23
CA GLU A 131 8.50 12.97 -12.27
C GLU A 131 8.96 12.63 -13.69
N VAL A 132 9.71 13.55 -14.30
CA VAL A 132 10.23 13.39 -15.67
C VAL A 132 11.75 13.27 -15.63
N SER A 133 12.29 12.20 -16.22
CA SER A 133 13.74 12.01 -16.34
C SER A 133 14.37 13.09 -17.23
N ALA A 134 15.69 13.28 -17.14
CA ALA A 134 16.43 14.22 -18.01
C ALA A 134 16.19 13.94 -19.50
N LYS A 135 16.14 12.66 -19.91
CA LYS A 135 15.81 12.25 -21.27
C LYS A 135 14.37 12.56 -21.63
N GLY A 136 13.43 12.26 -20.73
CA GLY A 136 12.00 12.59 -20.89
C GLY A 136 11.78 14.08 -21.08
N LYS A 137 12.48 14.94 -20.32
CA LYS A 137 12.43 16.40 -20.49
C LYS A 137 12.84 16.83 -21.89
N VAL A 138 13.91 16.25 -22.45
CA VAL A 138 14.35 16.56 -23.81
C VAL A 138 13.30 16.13 -24.86
N ILE A 139 12.62 15.01 -24.63
CA ILE A 139 11.56 14.53 -25.52
C ILE A 139 10.38 15.50 -25.48
N ILE A 140 9.90 15.88 -24.29
CA ILE A 140 8.84 16.87 -24.15
C ILE A 140 9.20 18.20 -24.83
N GLN A 141 10.42 18.69 -24.65
CA GLN A 141 10.89 19.90 -25.34
C GLN A 141 10.86 19.79 -26.85
N LYS A 142 11.16 18.61 -27.41
CA LYS A 142 11.10 18.37 -28.86
C LYS A 142 9.66 18.29 -29.34
N LEU A 143 8.79 17.62 -28.61
CA LEU A 143 7.36 17.55 -28.94
C LEU A 143 6.69 18.92 -28.91
N LEU A 144 7.00 19.75 -27.92
CA LEU A 144 6.52 21.14 -27.84
C LEU A 144 6.99 22.00 -29.03
N LYS A 145 8.12 21.68 -29.63
CA LYS A 145 8.64 22.33 -30.84
C LYS A 145 8.08 21.71 -32.14
N GLY A 146 7.11 20.85 -32.07
CA GLY A 146 6.47 20.19 -33.21
C GLY A 146 7.34 19.12 -33.90
N LYS A 147 8.39 18.62 -33.21
CA LYS A 147 9.23 17.54 -33.76
C LYS A 147 8.61 16.19 -33.48
N GLU A 148 8.55 15.34 -34.46
CA GLU A 148 8.14 13.95 -34.34
C GLU A 148 9.27 13.12 -33.73
N ILE A 149 8.93 12.35 -32.70
CA ILE A 149 9.82 11.41 -32.03
C ILE A 149 9.05 10.13 -31.74
N ASN A 150 9.67 9.00 -32.02
CA ASN A 150 9.19 7.69 -31.68
C ASN A 150 10.04 7.03 -30.58
N LEU A 151 9.58 5.88 -30.06
CA LEU A 151 10.27 5.13 -29.02
C LEU A 151 11.74 4.84 -29.37
N GLU A 152 12.03 4.40 -30.63
CA GLU A 152 13.39 4.02 -31.06
C GLU A 152 14.37 5.17 -30.98
N LYS A 153 13.93 6.39 -31.35
CA LYS A 153 14.76 7.61 -31.34
C LYS A 153 14.75 8.33 -29.98
N SER A 154 13.93 7.87 -29.04
CA SER A 154 13.78 8.50 -27.71
C SER A 154 14.95 8.20 -26.77
N GLY A 155 15.56 7.02 -26.89
CA GLY A 155 16.54 6.50 -25.95
C GLY A 155 15.95 6.16 -24.57
N LEU A 156 14.61 6.04 -24.47
CA LEU A 156 13.88 5.56 -23.30
C LEU A 156 13.59 4.06 -23.43
N SER A 157 13.38 3.39 -22.30
CA SER A 157 12.78 2.07 -22.30
C SER A 157 11.30 2.16 -22.72
N LYS A 158 10.72 1.05 -23.20
CA LYS A 158 9.29 1.00 -23.57
C LYS A 158 8.38 1.40 -22.40
N ARG A 159 8.76 1.02 -21.18
CA ARG A 159 8.01 1.38 -19.96
C ARG A 159 8.03 2.89 -19.70
N GLU A 160 9.24 3.49 -19.66
CA GLU A 160 9.38 4.93 -19.45
C GLU A 160 8.69 5.77 -20.55
N TRP A 161 8.76 5.28 -21.80
CA TRP A 161 8.05 5.91 -22.92
C TRP A 161 6.55 5.92 -22.68
N ASN A 162 5.97 4.78 -22.35
CA ASN A 162 4.52 4.65 -22.10
C ASN A 162 4.09 5.53 -20.91
N GLU A 163 4.83 5.47 -19.79
CA GLU A 163 4.56 6.30 -18.62
C GLU A 163 4.62 7.80 -18.96
N LEU A 164 5.61 8.21 -19.76
CA LEU A 164 5.74 9.61 -20.21
C LEU A 164 4.57 10.03 -21.11
N MET A 165 4.20 9.21 -22.08
CA MET A 165 3.09 9.51 -23.01
C MET A 165 1.76 9.57 -22.28
N GLU A 166 1.52 8.65 -21.32
CA GLU A 166 0.33 8.62 -20.49
C GLU A 166 0.24 9.85 -19.59
N ALA A 167 1.33 10.21 -18.90
CA ALA A 167 1.37 11.34 -17.99
C ALA A 167 1.07 12.70 -18.65
N PHE A 168 1.35 12.82 -19.95
CA PHE A 168 1.08 14.04 -20.73
C PHE A 168 -0.07 13.86 -21.73
N GLU A 169 -0.82 12.75 -21.66
CA GLU A 169 -1.97 12.42 -22.52
C GLU A 169 -1.66 12.54 -24.03
N ILE A 170 -0.42 12.19 -24.43
CA ILE A 170 0.02 12.29 -25.82
C ILE A 170 -0.38 11.01 -26.56
N LYS A 171 -1.60 10.97 -27.11
CA LYS A 171 -2.14 9.76 -27.75
C LYS A 171 -1.83 9.59 -29.23
N ASP A 172 -1.54 10.65 -30.00
CA ASP A 172 -1.63 10.63 -31.46
C ASP A 172 -0.45 11.25 -32.24
N ARG A 173 0.75 11.31 -31.68
CA ARG A 173 1.93 11.76 -32.44
C ARG A 173 3.00 10.68 -32.57
N ILE A 174 2.57 9.44 -32.66
CA ILE A 174 3.43 8.27 -32.86
C ILE A 174 3.27 7.84 -34.32
N VAL A 175 4.23 8.23 -35.17
CA VAL A 175 4.43 7.63 -36.49
C VAL A 175 5.63 6.69 -36.41
#